data_c9e9b1c010acfcf0fef93aa39ec6d2a3
#
_entry.id   c9e9b1c010acfcf0fef93aa39ec6d2a3
#
_cell.length_a   1.000
_cell.length_b   1.000
_cell.length_c   1.000
_cell.angle_alpha   90.00
_cell.angle_beta   90.00
_cell.angle_gamma   90.00
#
_symmetry.space_group_name_H-M   'P 1'
#
loop_
_entity.id
_entity.type
_entity.pdbx_description
1 polymer ?
#
loop_
_entity_poly.entity_id
_entity_poly.type
_entity_poly.pdbx_seq_one_letter_code
_entity_poly.pdbx_strand_id
1 'polypeptide(L)'
;MYGIFFEDINFGADGGLYAELIKNRSFEFENPWGGWEPFGDASIAEKNPCFDKNPHYAHLTYAGQITGTGLENEGFKGIGIKANENYDFSLYARTETNNPIKLRIELVNRDNDIYETQHLEIKGKDWKKYSVILSPKATEAKSRLRITMETAGTLDLEHISLFPEKTFNNRTNGLRRDLAQALKDIK
;
A
#
# COMPACT_ATOMS: atom_id res chain seq x y z
N MET A 1 7.66 13.70 -36.39
CA MET A 1 7.18 13.00 -35.19
C MET A 1 8.02 13.48 -34.02
N TYR A 2 7.41 14.10 -33.01
CA TYR A 2 8.11 14.53 -31.80
C TYR A 2 7.91 13.45 -30.75
N GLY A 3 9.00 12.94 -30.14
CA GLY A 3 8.95 11.97 -29.06
C GLY A 3 8.88 12.67 -27.70
N ILE A 4 8.43 11.97 -26.68
CA ILE A 4 8.54 12.40 -25.29
C ILE A 4 9.69 11.61 -24.66
N PHE A 5 10.65 12.32 -24.09
CA PHE A 5 11.65 11.72 -23.22
C PHE A 5 11.07 11.64 -21.80
N PHE A 6 11.09 10.46 -21.22
CA PHE A 6 10.65 10.23 -19.83
C PHE A 6 11.85 9.75 -19.02
N GLU A 7 12.09 10.41 -17.89
CA GLU A 7 13.09 10.02 -16.92
C GLU A 7 12.44 9.94 -15.53
N ASP A 8 12.71 8.87 -14.79
CA ASP A 8 12.16 8.67 -13.45
C ASP A 8 12.96 9.47 -12.42
N ILE A 9 12.69 10.77 -12.37
CA ILE A 9 13.26 11.68 -11.38
C ILE A 9 12.15 12.13 -10.43
N ASN A 10 12.45 12.20 -9.13
CA ASN A 10 11.53 12.69 -8.09
C ASN A 10 10.17 11.96 -8.08
N PHE A 11 10.17 10.65 -8.23
CA PHE A 11 8.95 9.83 -8.33
C PHE A 11 8.08 10.19 -9.55
N GLY A 12 8.70 10.44 -10.68
CA GLY A 12 7.98 10.71 -11.93
C GLY A 12 7.23 9.49 -12.47
N ALA A 13 7.71 8.28 -12.18
CA ALA A 13 7.02 7.02 -12.46
C ALA A 13 6.02 6.67 -11.35
N ASP A 14 6.46 6.04 -10.27
CA ASP A 14 5.61 5.70 -9.12
C ASP A 14 5.19 6.99 -8.38
N GLY A 15 3.88 7.17 -8.15
CA GLY A 15 3.33 8.41 -7.57
C GLY A 15 3.24 9.59 -8.55
N GLY A 16 3.79 9.45 -9.76
CA GLY A 16 3.70 10.38 -10.88
C GLY A 16 2.78 9.85 -11.97
N LEU A 17 3.35 9.42 -13.11
CA LEU A 17 2.60 8.91 -14.26
C LEU A 17 1.93 7.56 -13.97
N TYR A 18 2.57 6.70 -13.19
CA TYR A 18 2.02 5.43 -12.72
C TYR A 18 1.11 5.68 -11.52
N ALA A 19 -0.08 5.07 -11.52
CA ALA A 19 -1.12 5.41 -10.56
C ALA A 19 -0.97 4.74 -9.18
N GLU A 20 0.19 4.14 -8.87
CA GLU A 20 0.49 3.61 -7.55
C GLU A 20 0.46 4.73 -6.49
N LEU A 21 -0.28 4.50 -5.40
CA LEU A 21 -0.45 5.47 -4.32
C LEU A 21 0.46 5.17 -3.11
N ILE A 22 1.02 3.95 -3.04
CA ILE A 22 1.90 3.53 -1.95
C ILE A 22 3.35 3.81 -2.29
N LYS A 23 4.02 4.57 -1.45
CA LYS A 23 5.44 4.85 -1.55
C LYS A 23 6.24 3.69 -0.95
N ASN A 24 7.28 3.24 -1.67
CA ASN A 24 8.16 2.15 -1.20
C ASN A 24 7.40 0.86 -0.86
N ARG A 25 6.57 0.39 -1.77
CA ARG A 25 5.67 -0.77 -1.59
C ARG A 25 6.36 -2.09 -1.21
N SER A 26 7.66 -2.23 -1.52
CA SER A 26 8.46 -3.46 -1.30
C SER A 26 9.62 -3.23 -0.34
N PHE A 27 9.66 -2.12 0.41
CA PHE A 27 10.69 -1.81 1.42
C PHE A 27 12.14 -1.76 0.88
N GLU A 28 12.33 -1.52 -0.42
CA GLU A 28 13.65 -1.56 -1.10
C GLU A 28 14.36 -0.20 -1.19
N PHE A 29 13.85 0.84 -0.52
CA PHE A 29 14.58 2.11 -0.43
C PHE A 29 15.83 1.94 0.44
N GLU A 30 16.83 2.81 0.28
CA GLU A 30 18.04 2.86 1.13
C GLU A 30 17.69 2.85 2.63
N ASN A 31 16.65 3.60 3.03
CA ASN A 31 15.96 3.40 4.29
C ASN A 31 14.70 2.56 4.01
N PRO A 32 14.65 1.28 4.39
CA PRO A 32 13.51 0.42 4.12
C PRO A 32 12.17 0.93 4.67
N TRP A 33 12.20 1.73 5.74
CA TRP A 33 11.01 2.40 6.27
C TRP A 33 10.66 3.72 5.56
N GLY A 34 11.41 4.13 4.52
CA GLY A 34 11.14 5.36 3.79
C GLY A 34 9.73 5.38 3.19
N GLY A 35 8.86 6.27 3.66
CA GLY A 35 7.44 6.32 3.30
C GLY A 35 6.52 5.53 4.22
N TRP A 36 7.08 4.74 5.14
CA TRP A 36 6.36 3.97 6.14
C TRP A 36 6.63 4.46 7.56
N GLU A 37 5.62 4.48 8.39
CA GLU A 37 5.67 4.72 9.82
C GLU A 37 5.21 3.46 10.55
N PRO A 38 6.14 2.60 11.02
CA PRO A 38 5.78 1.43 11.81
C PRO A 38 5.35 1.84 13.22
N PHE A 39 4.41 1.09 13.81
CA PHE A 39 4.03 1.22 15.21
C PHE A 39 3.90 -0.15 15.87
N GLY A 40 4.16 -0.21 17.19
CA GLY A 40 4.27 -1.46 17.92
C GLY A 40 5.55 -2.23 17.58
N ASP A 41 5.51 -3.54 17.58
CA ASP A 41 6.67 -4.40 17.31
C ASP A 41 6.74 -4.73 15.81
N ALA A 42 7.58 -3.99 15.11
CA ALA A 42 7.78 -4.09 13.66
C ALA A 42 9.27 -4.02 13.30
N SER A 43 9.71 -4.86 12.39
CA SER A 43 11.09 -4.89 11.90
C SER A 43 11.12 -5.21 10.39
N ILE A 44 12.25 -4.92 9.73
CA ILE A 44 12.51 -5.38 8.37
C ILE A 44 13.24 -6.73 8.43
N ALA A 45 12.82 -7.67 7.61
CA ALA A 45 13.41 -8.99 7.48
C ALA A 45 13.67 -9.35 6.01
N GLU A 46 14.55 -10.35 5.77
CA GLU A 46 14.98 -10.76 4.44
C GLU A 46 14.99 -12.28 4.27
N LYS A 47 14.70 -13.03 5.34
CA LYS A 47 14.79 -14.50 5.32
C LYS A 47 13.59 -15.11 4.61
N ASN A 48 13.84 -15.93 3.59
CA ASN A 48 12.80 -16.54 2.77
C ASN A 48 11.84 -15.48 2.18
N PRO A 49 12.34 -14.53 1.38
CA PRO A 49 11.54 -13.40 0.87
C PRO A 49 10.41 -13.88 -0.04
N CYS A 50 9.44 -12.99 -0.28
CA CYS A 50 8.39 -13.21 -1.28
C CYS A 50 8.97 -13.23 -2.70
N PHE A 51 9.93 -12.36 -2.96
CA PHE A 51 10.61 -12.20 -4.25
C PHE A 51 12.12 -12.09 -4.06
N ASP A 52 12.90 -12.91 -4.78
CA ASP A 52 14.36 -12.91 -4.67
C ASP A 52 15.03 -11.57 -5.02
N LYS A 53 14.41 -10.79 -5.91
CA LYS A 53 14.93 -9.48 -6.33
C LYS A 53 14.53 -8.34 -5.41
N ASN A 54 13.52 -8.54 -4.58
CA ASN A 54 13.02 -7.62 -3.57
C ASN A 54 12.96 -8.38 -2.25
N PRO A 55 14.12 -8.56 -1.57
CA PRO A 55 14.20 -9.45 -0.43
C PRO A 55 13.61 -8.88 0.86
N HIS A 56 13.44 -7.56 0.96
CA HIS A 56 12.95 -6.93 2.17
C HIS A 56 11.44 -7.09 2.34
N TYR A 57 11.02 -7.33 3.57
CA TYR A 57 9.61 -7.34 3.94
C TYR A 57 9.43 -6.88 5.38
N ALA A 58 8.25 -6.37 5.72
CA ALA A 58 7.91 -5.99 7.09
C ALA A 58 7.51 -7.25 7.89
N HIS A 59 8.19 -7.49 9.02
CA HIS A 59 7.85 -8.50 10.01
C HIS A 59 7.20 -7.82 11.21
N LEU A 60 5.99 -8.23 11.55
CA LEU A 60 5.17 -7.66 12.62
C LEU A 60 4.90 -8.71 13.70
N THR A 61 4.98 -8.30 14.98
CA THR A 61 4.57 -9.12 16.12
C THR A 61 3.52 -8.38 16.94
N TYR A 62 2.39 -9.00 17.17
CA TYR A 62 1.32 -8.46 18.01
C TYR A 62 1.02 -9.43 19.16
N ALA A 63 1.20 -8.99 20.38
CA ALA A 63 0.95 -9.77 21.60
C ALA A 63 -0.37 -9.43 22.31
N GLY A 64 -1.22 -8.58 21.68
CA GLY A 64 -2.49 -8.13 22.27
C GLY A 64 -2.40 -6.84 23.10
N GLN A 65 -1.29 -6.08 22.99
CA GLN A 65 -1.11 -4.81 23.69
C GLN A 65 -2.06 -3.72 23.14
N ILE A 66 -2.45 -2.77 23.99
CA ILE A 66 -3.41 -1.69 23.63
C ILE A 66 -2.91 -0.81 22.47
N THR A 67 -1.61 -0.58 22.39
CA THR A 67 -1.00 0.26 21.35
C THR A 67 -1.13 -0.33 19.95
N GLY A 68 -1.46 -1.63 19.85
CA GLY A 68 -1.52 -2.32 18.56
C GLY A 68 -0.15 -2.52 17.91
N THR A 69 -0.13 -3.17 16.77
CA THR A 69 1.05 -3.30 15.90
C THR A 69 0.60 -3.15 14.45
N GLY A 70 1.36 -2.40 13.66
CA GLY A 70 1.03 -2.16 12.27
C GLY A 70 1.92 -1.17 11.57
N LEU A 71 1.46 -0.70 10.41
CA LEU A 71 2.17 0.20 9.51
C LEU A 71 1.24 1.32 9.02
N GLU A 72 1.77 2.52 8.86
CA GLU A 72 1.14 3.59 8.09
C GLU A 72 2.00 3.98 6.88
N ASN A 73 1.36 4.26 5.74
CA ASN A 73 2.02 4.80 4.56
C ASN A 73 1.46 6.19 4.22
N GLU A 74 2.36 7.16 4.09
CA GLU A 74 1.99 8.54 3.77
C GLU A 74 1.73 8.79 2.27
N GLY A 75 2.01 7.81 1.40
CA GLY A 75 2.02 8.01 -0.05
C GLY A 75 3.13 8.96 -0.52
N PHE A 76 2.92 9.62 -1.65
CA PHE A 76 3.87 10.54 -2.28
C PHE A 76 3.62 12.02 -1.96
N LYS A 77 3.22 12.41 -0.79
CA LYS A 77 2.79 13.69 -0.20
C LYS A 77 1.33 13.68 0.24
N GLY A 78 0.86 12.55 0.68
CA GLY A 78 -0.52 12.23 0.98
C GLY A 78 -1.14 11.36 -0.11
N ILE A 79 -2.04 10.47 0.29
CA ILE A 79 -2.86 9.65 -0.61
C ILE A 79 -4.15 10.41 -0.90
N GLY A 80 -4.30 10.93 -2.12
CA GLY A 80 -5.54 11.59 -2.53
C GLY A 80 -6.65 10.59 -2.81
N ILE A 81 -7.74 10.66 -2.05
CA ILE A 81 -8.93 9.82 -2.23
C ILE A 81 -10.15 10.67 -2.56
N LYS A 82 -11.08 10.10 -3.34
CA LYS A 82 -12.34 10.75 -3.75
C LYS A 82 -13.53 9.93 -3.28
N ALA A 83 -14.55 10.63 -2.81
CA ALA A 83 -15.80 10.00 -2.41
C ALA A 83 -16.40 9.16 -3.55
N ASN A 84 -16.84 7.94 -3.20
CA ASN A 84 -17.48 6.99 -4.11
C ASN A 84 -16.62 6.53 -5.29
N GLU A 85 -15.30 6.67 -5.21
CA GLU A 85 -14.36 6.01 -6.11
C GLU A 85 -13.78 4.77 -5.42
N ASN A 86 -13.49 3.73 -6.19
CA ASN A 86 -12.91 2.49 -5.71
C ASN A 86 -11.39 2.53 -5.84
N TYR A 87 -10.74 1.90 -4.87
CA TYR A 87 -9.30 1.74 -4.81
C TYR A 87 -8.97 0.26 -4.58
N ASP A 88 -8.19 -0.32 -5.49
CA ASP A 88 -7.72 -1.70 -5.42
C ASP A 88 -6.53 -1.80 -4.48
N PHE A 89 -6.76 -2.29 -3.27
CA PHE A 89 -5.71 -2.61 -2.31
C PHE A 89 -5.25 -4.06 -2.47
N SER A 90 -3.95 -4.29 -2.46
CA SER A 90 -3.37 -5.63 -2.41
C SER A 90 -2.06 -5.67 -1.65
N LEU A 91 -1.74 -6.84 -1.09
CA LEU A 91 -0.46 -7.15 -0.47
C LEU A 91 -0.13 -8.63 -0.61
N TYR A 92 1.14 -8.97 -0.47
CA TYR A 92 1.54 -10.34 -0.17
C TYR A 92 1.75 -10.48 1.33
N ALA A 93 1.26 -11.60 1.88
CA ALA A 93 1.39 -11.88 3.30
C ALA A 93 1.53 -13.37 3.59
N ARG A 94 2.13 -13.68 4.74
CA ARG A 94 2.16 -15.00 5.37
C ARG A 94 2.18 -14.86 6.88
N THR A 95 1.84 -15.94 7.58
CA THR A 95 1.94 -16.02 9.04
C THR A 95 2.44 -17.38 9.49
N GLU A 96 3.33 -17.41 10.49
CA GLU A 96 3.76 -18.64 11.14
C GLU A 96 2.76 -19.16 12.18
N THR A 97 1.76 -18.33 12.55
CA THR A 97 0.69 -18.74 13.48
C THR A 97 -0.27 -19.73 12.84
N ASN A 98 -0.74 -20.69 13.63
CA ASN A 98 -1.74 -21.67 13.18
C ASN A 98 -3.12 -21.04 13.02
N ASN A 99 -3.41 -19.98 13.77
CA ASN A 99 -4.68 -19.25 13.67
C ASN A 99 -4.59 -18.14 12.61
N PRO A 100 -5.70 -17.82 11.93
CA PRO A 100 -5.75 -16.70 11.01
C PRO A 100 -5.41 -15.38 11.71
N ILE A 101 -4.62 -14.54 11.06
CA ILE A 101 -4.35 -13.17 11.50
C ILE A 101 -5.34 -12.25 10.79
N LYS A 102 -6.17 -11.55 11.56
CA LYS A 102 -7.07 -10.53 11.06
C LYS A 102 -6.34 -9.20 10.97
N LEU A 103 -6.36 -8.60 9.79
CA LEU A 103 -5.87 -7.26 9.50
C LEU A 103 -7.02 -6.30 9.28
N ARG A 104 -6.90 -5.11 9.84
CA ARG A 104 -7.73 -3.95 9.52
C ARG A 104 -6.94 -3.03 8.60
N ILE A 105 -7.55 -2.68 7.47
CA ILE A 105 -7.01 -1.81 6.43
C ILE A 105 -7.87 -0.55 6.41
N GLU A 106 -7.25 0.61 6.61
CA GLU A 106 -7.96 1.86 6.76
C GLU A 106 -7.35 2.96 5.87
N LEU A 107 -8.21 3.82 5.35
CA LEU A 107 -7.81 5.14 4.84
C LEU A 107 -8.14 6.16 5.92
N VAL A 108 -7.11 6.86 6.42
CA VAL A 108 -7.21 7.80 7.54
C VAL A 108 -6.54 9.13 7.19
N ASN A 109 -6.89 10.22 7.88
CA ASN A 109 -6.11 11.45 7.83
C ASN A 109 -5.15 11.55 9.03
N ARG A 110 -4.46 12.66 9.17
CA ARG A 110 -3.54 12.92 10.30
C ARG A 110 -4.24 13.08 11.65
N ASP A 111 -5.52 13.45 11.62
CA ASP A 111 -6.35 13.63 12.83
C ASP A 111 -7.02 12.31 13.26
N ASN A 112 -6.68 11.20 12.56
CA ASN A 112 -7.24 9.86 12.72
C ASN A 112 -8.73 9.74 12.35
N ASP A 113 -9.27 10.66 11.54
CA ASP A 113 -10.58 10.46 10.94
C ASP A 113 -10.50 9.33 9.91
N ILE A 114 -11.44 8.40 9.99
CA ILE A 114 -11.48 7.20 9.15
C ILE A 114 -12.43 7.46 7.98
N TYR A 115 -11.93 7.29 6.75
CA TYR A 115 -12.68 7.44 5.51
C TYR A 115 -13.19 6.12 4.94
N GLU A 116 -12.48 5.03 5.22
CA GLU A 116 -12.84 3.68 4.81
C GLU A 116 -12.14 2.67 5.71
N THR A 117 -12.81 1.53 5.95
CA THR A 117 -12.26 0.39 6.69
C THR A 117 -12.64 -0.90 6.01
N GLN A 118 -11.66 -1.77 5.79
CA GLN A 118 -11.83 -3.13 5.31
C GLN A 118 -11.00 -4.10 6.14
N HIS A 119 -11.29 -5.40 6.03
CA HIS A 119 -10.58 -6.44 6.77
C HIS A 119 -10.09 -7.55 5.83
N LEU A 120 -8.92 -8.11 6.16
CA LEU A 120 -8.36 -9.29 5.53
C LEU A 120 -8.05 -10.35 6.58
N GLU A 121 -8.21 -11.62 6.23
CA GLU A 121 -7.74 -12.74 7.03
C GLU A 121 -6.56 -13.42 6.36
N ILE A 122 -5.39 -13.37 7.00
CA ILE A 122 -4.15 -13.95 6.51
C ILE A 122 -3.98 -15.35 7.11
N LYS A 123 -3.70 -16.35 6.26
CA LYS A 123 -3.59 -17.75 6.64
C LYS A 123 -2.42 -18.43 5.96
N GLY A 124 -1.64 -19.19 6.77
CA GLY A 124 -0.60 -20.09 6.27
C GLY A 124 0.78 -19.47 6.16
N LYS A 125 1.77 -20.37 6.02
CA LYS A 125 3.21 -20.06 6.05
C LYS A 125 3.79 -19.68 4.71
N ASP A 126 3.04 -19.93 3.64
CA ASP A 126 3.44 -19.58 2.29
C ASP A 126 2.96 -18.17 1.94
N TRP A 127 3.79 -17.44 1.21
CA TRP A 127 3.43 -16.15 0.66
C TRP A 127 2.22 -16.27 -0.27
N LYS A 128 1.19 -15.47 -0.01
CA LYS A 128 -0.02 -15.38 -0.84
C LYS A 128 -0.41 -13.94 -1.04
N LYS A 129 -0.98 -13.65 -2.21
CA LYS A 129 -1.58 -12.36 -2.49
C LYS A 129 -2.98 -12.29 -1.89
N TYR A 130 -3.25 -11.19 -1.18
CA TYR A 130 -4.56 -10.82 -0.66
C TYR A 130 -4.96 -9.47 -1.24
N SER A 131 -6.25 -9.26 -1.45
CA SER A 131 -6.76 -8.00 -1.99
C SER A 131 -8.15 -7.67 -1.46
N VAL A 132 -8.45 -6.37 -1.42
CA VAL A 132 -9.77 -5.85 -1.07
C VAL A 132 -9.97 -4.50 -1.75
N ILE A 133 -11.23 -4.13 -2.01
CA ILE A 133 -11.58 -2.82 -2.56
C ILE A 133 -11.89 -1.87 -1.40
N LEU A 134 -11.25 -0.70 -1.41
CA LEU A 134 -11.56 0.41 -0.51
C LEU A 134 -12.43 1.42 -1.26
N SER A 135 -13.57 1.80 -0.66
CA SER A 135 -14.56 2.69 -1.28
C SER A 135 -14.92 3.83 -0.33
N PRO A 136 -14.05 4.86 -0.19
CA PRO A 136 -14.24 5.93 0.76
C PRO A 136 -15.51 6.73 0.48
N LYS A 137 -16.22 7.15 1.53
CA LYS A 137 -17.46 7.91 1.44
C LYS A 137 -17.24 9.42 1.40
N ALA A 138 -16.03 9.88 1.66
CA ALA A 138 -15.66 11.30 1.62
C ALA A 138 -14.36 11.50 0.84
N THR A 139 -14.14 12.72 0.34
CA THR A 139 -12.92 13.11 -0.37
C THR A 139 -11.90 13.64 0.63
N GLU A 140 -10.66 13.18 0.52
CA GLU A 140 -9.52 13.66 1.29
C GLU A 140 -8.29 13.76 0.39
N ALA A 141 -7.59 14.88 0.43
CA ALA A 141 -6.42 15.13 -0.40
C ALA A 141 -5.13 14.51 0.17
N LYS A 142 -5.10 14.29 1.48
CA LYS A 142 -3.90 13.87 2.22
C LYS A 142 -4.20 12.75 3.21
N SER A 143 -4.95 11.74 2.75
CA SER A 143 -5.12 10.53 3.54
C SER A 143 -3.83 9.71 3.60
N ARG A 144 -3.83 8.71 4.44
CA ARG A 144 -2.77 7.73 4.68
C ARG A 144 -3.39 6.34 4.65
N LEU A 145 -2.65 5.35 4.23
CA LEU A 145 -3.02 3.95 4.41
C LEU A 145 -2.53 3.49 5.79
N ARG A 146 -3.41 2.90 6.59
CA ARG A 146 -3.07 2.24 7.87
C ARG A 146 -3.41 0.77 7.79
N ILE A 147 -2.48 -0.07 8.22
CA ILE A 147 -2.63 -1.52 8.33
C ILE A 147 -2.39 -1.89 9.79
N THR A 148 -3.37 -2.50 10.46
CA THR A 148 -3.30 -2.83 11.88
C THR A 148 -3.61 -4.31 12.11
N MET A 149 -2.79 -5.01 12.89
CA MET A 149 -3.09 -6.37 13.35
C MET A 149 -4.17 -6.34 14.43
N GLU A 150 -5.23 -7.15 14.25
CA GLU A 150 -6.31 -7.30 15.23
C GLU A 150 -6.25 -8.64 15.97
N THR A 151 -5.42 -9.57 15.52
CA THR A 151 -5.22 -10.90 16.15
C THR A 151 -3.76 -11.03 16.57
N ALA A 152 -3.53 -11.49 17.80
CA ALA A 152 -2.18 -11.76 18.29
C ALA A 152 -1.47 -12.83 17.46
N GLY A 153 -0.18 -12.62 17.21
CA GLY A 153 0.66 -13.51 16.43
C GLY A 153 1.76 -12.78 15.68
N THR A 154 2.36 -13.44 14.70
CA THR A 154 3.37 -12.88 13.79
C THR A 154 2.83 -12.80 12.37
N LEU A 155 3.28 -11.81 11.64
CA LEU A 155 2.83 -11.54 10.27
C LEU A 155 3.96 -10.94 9.45
N ASP A 156 4.17 -11.47 8.26
CA ASP A 156 5.06 -10.92 7.25
C ASP A 156 4.24 -10.26 6.15
N LEU A 157 4.61 -9.03 5.76
CA LEU A 157 3.94 -8.23 4.72
C LEU A 157 4.95 -7.76 3.68
N GLU A 158 4.59 -7.88 2.40
CA GLU A 158 5.42 -7.45 1.29
C GLU A 158 4.55 -6.98 0.11
N HIS A 159 5.12 -6.15 -0.78
CA HIS A 159 4.51 -5.64 -2.01
C HIS A 159 3.12 -5.07 -1.78
N ILE A 160 3.04 -4.12 -0.86
CA ILE A 160 1.80 -3.44 -0.47
C ILE A 160 1.47 -2.37 -1.51
N SER A 161 0.29 -2.41 -2.08
CA SER A 161 -0.09 -1.61 -3.25
C SER A 161 -1.52 -1.08 -3.14
N LEU A 162 -1.74 0.14 -3.63
CA LEU A 162 -3.05 0.79 -3.67
C LEU A 162 -3.19 1.56 -4.99
N PHE A 163 -4.13 1.15 -5.84
CA PHE A 163 -4.43 1.81 -7.11
C PHE A 163 -5.85 2.33 -7.16
N PRO A 164 -6.12 3.49 -7.78
CA PRO A 164 -7.48 3.83 -8.17
C PRO A 164 -7.95 2.82 -9.24
N GLU A 165 -9.19 2.35 -9.14
CA GLU A 165 -9.82 1.49 -10.15
C GLU A 165 -9.85 2.20 -11.52
N LYS A 166 -10.13 3.51 -11.52
CA LYS A 166 -10.23 4.32 -12.74
C LYS A 166 -8.86 4.83 -13.21
N THR A 167 -8.11 3.98 -13.85
CA THR A 167 -6.84 4.32 -14.51
C THR A 167 -7.05 4.73 -15.98
N PHE A 168 -5.98 5.13 -16.68
CA PHE A 168 -6.03 5.41 -18.12
C PHE A 168 -6.37 4.14 -18.90
N ASN A 169 -7.39 4.24 -19.75
CA ASN A 169 -7.99 3.10 -20.50
C ASN A 169 -8.48 1.95 -19.59
N ASN A 170 -8.79 2.23 -18.32
CA ASN A 170 -9.27 1.25 -17.32
C ASN A 170 -8.35 0.02 -17.19
N ARG A 171 -7.05 0.21 -17.32
CA ARG A 171 -6.08 -0.89 -17.15
C ARG A 171 -5.84 -1.12 -15.67
N THR A 172 -5.90 -2.38 -15.24
CA THR A 172 -5.49 -2.77 -13.88
C THR A 172 -4.04 -2.32 -13.63
N ASN A 173 -3.78 -1.69 -12.50
CA ASN A 173 -2.48 -1.11 -12.13
C ASN A 173 -1.90 -0.22 -13.25
N GLY A 174 -2.75 0.61 -13.83
CA GLY A 174 -2.41 1.42 -14.99
C GLY A 174 -1.84 2.80 -14.65
N LEU A 175 -1.76 3.63 -15.69
CA LEU A 175 -1.30 5.02 -15.56
C LEU A 175 -2.40 5.91 -14.99
N ARG A 176 -2.01 7.00 -14.37
CA ARG A 176 -2.92 8.07 -13.97
C ARG A 176 -3.67 8.62 -15.17
N ARG A 177 -4.98 8.63 -15.04
CA ARG A 177 -5.88 9.00 -16.15
C ARG A 177 -5.67 10.44 -16.62
N ASP A 178 -5.54 11.38 -15.67
CA ASP A 178 -5.34 12.80 -15.96
C ASP A 178 -4.03 13.08 -16.71
N LEU A 179 -2.91 12.54 -16.23
CA LEU A 179 -1.60 12.74 -16.83
C LEU A 179 -1.46 12.04 -18.19
N ALA A 180 -1.89 10.79 -18.27
CA ALA A 180 -1.83 10.04 -19.53
C ALA A 180 -2.75 10.64 -20.60
N GLN A 181 -3.92 11.20 -20.23
CA GLN A 181 -4.79 11.91 -21.14
C GLN A 181 -4.14 13.22 -21.60
N ALA A 182 -3.54 14.01 -20.70
CA ALA A 182 -2.83 15.24 -21.05
C ALA A 182 -1.69 14.95 -22.05
N LEU A 183 -0.90 13.89 -21.83
CA LEU A 183 0.15 13.47 -22.76
C LEU A 183 -0.40 13.06 -24.13
N LYS A 184 -1.55 12.37 -24.15
CA LYS A 184 -2.23 12.00 -25.41
C LYS A 184 -2.73 13.21 -26.18
N ASP A 185 -3.16 14.27 -25.50
CA ASP A 185 -3.73 15.46 -26.10
C ASP A 185 -2.67 16.44 -26.66
N ILE A 186 -1.39 16.26 -26.27
CA ILE A 186 -0.22 16.94 -26.86
C ILE A 186 0.14 16.26 -28.18
N LYS A 187 -0.55 16.61 -29.26
CA LYS A 187 -0.28 16.08 -30.61
C LYS A 187 0.52 17.04 -31.45
#